data_820f714778487abbd59630302e6396c2
#
_entry.id   820f714778487abbd59630302e6396c2
#
_cell.length_a   1.000
_cell.length_b   1.000
_cell.length_c   1.000
_cell.angle_alpha   90.00
_cell.angle_beta   90.00
_cell.angle_gamma   90.00
#
_symmetry.space_group_name_H-M   'P 1'
#
loop_
_entity.id
_entity.type
_entity.pdbx_description
1 polymer ?
#
loop_
_entity_poly.entity_id
_entity_poly.type
_entity_poly.pdbx_seq_one_letter_code
_entity_poly.pdbx_strand_id
1 'polypeptide(L)'
;MLEKCKNITYAPATGQVQFDDKITFMEGDRNISLIRLRGELHDNVKVQMKVKSKQEKVQTVEGKICKFKGYSREFLVPTDTIGIHQCQIIMSYSYETNVSEVFQYEVKESLK
;
A
#
# COMPACT_ATOMS: atom_id res chain seq x y z
N MET A 1 11.64 11.59 -14.98
CA MET A 1 11.84 10.62 -13.88
C MET A 1 10.63 9.69 -13.82
N LEU A 2 10.90 8.40 -13.77
CA LEU A 2 9.83 7.42 -13.70
C LEU A 2 9.33 7.29 -12.27
N GLU A 3 8.06 7.61 -12.05
CA GLU A 3 7.43 7.33 -10.77
C GLU A 3 7.16 5.82 -10.68
N LYS A 4 7.62 5.21 -9.60
CA LYS A 4 7.31 3.81 -9.32
C LYS A 4 6.11 3.70 -8.37
N CYS A 5 5.12 4.54 -8.62
CA CYS A 5 3.90 4.56 -7.84
C CYS A 5 2.88 3.61 -8.45
N LYS A 6 2.42 2.65 -7.67
CA LYS A 6 1.38 1.70 -8.08
C LYS A 6 0.06 2.12 -7.48
N ASN A 7 -0.96 2.25 -8.32
CA ASN A 7 -2.28 2.70 -7.88
C ASN A 7 -3.18 1.53 -7.55
N ILE A 8 -3.87 1.62 -6.42
CA ILE A 8 -4.88 0.66 -6.01
C ILE A 8 -6.16 1.39 -5.65
N THR A 9 -7.27 0.69 -5.68
CA THR A 9 -8.56 1.17 -5.17
C THR A 9 -9.06 0.18 -4.13
N TYR A 10 -9.82 0.67 -3.18
CA TYR A 10 -10.38 -0.14 -2.10
C TYR A 10 -11.85 0.21 -1.92
N ALA A 11 -12.70 -0.82 -1.92
CA ALA A 11 -14.13 -0.68 -1.67
C ALA A 11 -14.43 -1.09 -0.23
N PRO A 12 -14.64 -0.15 0.70
CA PRO A 12 -14.85 -0.49 2.11
C PRO A 12 -16.07 -1.38 2.36
N ALA A 13 -17.10 -1.24 1.52
CA ALA A 13 -18.33 -2.02 1.67
C ALA A 13 -18.12 -3.52 1.45
N THR A 14 -17.17 -3.89 0.58
CA THR A 14 -16.91 -5.30 0.23
C THR A 14 -15.54 -5.79 0.70
N GLY A 15 -14.66 -4.87 1.09
CA GLY A 15 -13.27 -5.20 1.41
C GLY A 15 -12.38 -5.44 0.20
N GLN A 16 -12.90 -5.31 -1.00
CA GLN A 16 -12.19 -5.64 -2.23
C GLN A 16 -11.15 -4.59 -2.59
N VAL A 17 -9.96 -5.06 -2.98
CA VAL A 17 -8.86 -4.21 -3.47
C VAL A 17 -8.64 -4.52 -4.94
N GLN A 18 -8.59 -3.48 -5.77
CA GLN A 18 -8.38 -3.62 -7.20
C GLN A 18 -7.13 -2.87 -7.64
N PHE A 19 -6.41 -3.43 -8.59
CA PHE A 19 -5.22 -2.83 -9.20
C PHE A 19 -5.12 -3.32 -10.64
N ASP A 20 -4.52 -2.51 -11.50
CA ASP A 20 -4.48 -2.80 -12.93
C ASP A 20 -3.53 -3.95 -13.27
N ASP A 21 -2.36 -3.97 -12.64
CA ASP A 21 -1.33 -4.96 -12.89
C ASP A 21 -0.75 -5.48 -11.60
N LYS A 22 -0.10 -6.63 -11.68
CA LYS A 22 0.66 -7.18 -10.56
C LYS A 22 1.65 -6.15 -10.05
N ILE A 23 1.62 -5.89 -8.75
CA ILE A 23 2.49 -4.90 -8.13
C ILE A 23 3.88 -5.51 -7.92
N THR A 24 4.88 -4.92 -8.55
CA THR A 24 6.25 -5.40 -8.48
C THR A 24 7.20 -4.22 -8.24
N PHE A 25 8.12 -4.40 -7.30
CA PHE A 25 9.19 -3.44 -7.04
C PHE A 25 10.53 -4.15 -7.12
N MET A 26 11.60 -3.38 -7.30
CA MET A 26 12.97 -3.90 -7.27
C MET A 26 13.54 -3.76 -5.87
N GLU A 27 14.37 -4.69 -5.47
CA GLU A 27 15.07 -4.64 -4.19
C GLU A 27 15.85 -3.34 -4.05
N GLY A 28 15.72 -2.69 -2.89
CA GLY A 28 16.43 -1.47 -2.59
C GLY A 28 15.76 -0.17 -3.02
N ASP A 29 14.58 -0.23 -3.65
CA ASP A 29 13.84 0.95 -4.11
C ASP A 29 13.10 1.64 -2.96
N ARG A 30 13.76 1.87 -1.84
CA ARG A 30 13.12 2.30 -0.58
C ARG A 30 12.38 3.63 -0.67
N ASN A 31 12.94 4.60 -1.39
CA ASN A 31 12.40 5.96 -1.38
C ASN A 31 11.40 6.22 -2.49
N ILE A 32 11.15 5.23 -3.32
CA ILE A 32 10.31 5.39 -4.51
C ILE A 32 9.30 4.26 -4.69
N SER A 33 9.27 3.31 -3.76
CA SER A 33 8.35 2.18 -3.83
C SER A 33 7.03 2.56 -3.15
N LEU A 34 6.16 3.20 -3.92
CA LEU A 34 4.91 3.74 -3.41
C LEU A 34 3.70 2.96 -3.91
N ILE A 35 2.80 2.65 -3.00
CA ILE A 35 1.46 2.19 -3.32
C ILE A 35 0.51 3.34 -2.97
N ARG A 36 -0.26 3.80 -3.94
CA ARG A 36 -1.19 4.89 -3.75
C ARG A 36 -2.62 4.36 -3.72
N LEU A 37 -3.28 4.55 -2.60
CA LEU A 37 -4.71 4.26 -2.48
C LEU A 37 -5.47 5.48 -2.99
N ARG A 38 -6.13 5.31 -4.14
CA ARG A 38 -6.90 6.38 -4.78
C ARG A 38 -8.29 6.47 -4.17
N GLY A 39 -8.77 7.69 -4.03
CA GLY A 39 -10.10 7.95 -3.52
C GLY A 39 -10.21 9.31 -2.88
N GLU A 40 -11.44 9.71 -2.60
CA GLU A 40 -11.71 10.95 -1.87
C GLU A 40 -11.86 10.63 -0.40
N LEU A 41 -10.73 10.57 0.29
CA LEU A 41 -10.69 10.23 1.71
C LEU A 41 -10.57 11.51 2.55
N HIS A 42 -11.44 11.65 3.53
CA HIS A 42 -11.40 12.79 4.44
C HIS A 42 -10.11 12.78 5.28
N ASP A 43 -9.64 13.96 5.68
CA ASP A 43 -8.41 14.11 6.46
C ASP A 43 -8.48 13.38 7.81
N ASN A 44 -9.67 13.27 8.38
CA ASN A 44 -9.86 12.64 9.69
C ASN A 44 -9.94 11.11 9.64
N VAL A 45 -9.86 10.52 8.46
CA VAL A 45 -9.81 9.06 8.33
C VAL A 45 -8.36 8.62 8.39
N LYS A 46 -8.05 7.75 9.34
CA LYS A 46 -6.71 7.18 9.45
C LYS A 46 -6.61 5.97 8.56
N VAL A 47 -5.62 5.95 7.67
CA VAL A 47 -5.41 4.84 6.75
C VAL A 47 -4.02 4.28 6.97
N GLN A 48 -3.94 2.98 7.21
CA GLN A 48 -2.70 2.26 7.43
C GLN A 48 -2.65 1.04 6.53
N MET A 49 -1.45 0.55 6.27
CA MET A 49 -1.25 -0.70 5.56
C MET A 49 -0.41 -1.63 6.43
N LYS A 50 -0.90 -2.82 6.69
CA LYS A 50 -0.10 -3.87 7.30
C LYS A 50 0.58 -4.66 6.21
N VAL A 51 1.88 -4.86 6.35
CA VAL A 51 2.71 -5.58 5.39
C VAL A 51 3.38 -6.75 6.11
N LYS A 52 3.13 -7.96 5.61
CA LYS A 52 3.75 -9.16 6.15
C LYS A 52 4.72 -9.72 5.13
N SER A 53 6.00 -9.75 5.49
CA SER A 53 7.05 -10.27 4.61
C SER A 53 7.09 -11.79 4.66
N LYS A 54 7.89 -12.39 3.76
CA LYS A 54 8.13 -13.83 3.73
C LYS A 54 8.70 -14.36 5.04
N GLN A 55 9.39 -13.52 5.81
CA GLN A 55 9.94 -13.88 7.12
C GLN A 55 8.92 -13.72 8.24
N GLU A 56 7.65 -13.51 7.90
CA GLU A 56 6.53 -13.34 8.82
C GLU A 56 6.62 -12.13 9.74
N LYS A 57 7.47 -11.16 9.41
CA LYS A 57 7.52 -9.90 10.12
C LYS A 57 6.39 -9.01 9.63
N VAL A 58 5.59 -8.52 10.55
CA VAL A 58 4.49 -7.60 10.24
C VAL A 58 4.95 -6.17 10.53
N GLN A 59 4.81 -5.30 9.54
CA GLN A 59 5.08 -3.88 9.67
C GLN A 59 3.80 -3.10 9.41
N THR A 60 3.65 -1.97 10.08
CA THR A 60 2.55 -1.05 9.83
C THR A 60 3.10 0.18 9.13
N VAL A 61 2.57 0.46 7.94
CA VAL A 61 2.96 1.62 7.14
C VAL A 61 1.82 2.63 7.21
N GLU A 62 2.15 3.87 7.60
CA GLU A 62 1.15 4.93 7.66
C GLU A 62 0.86 5.48 6.27
N GLY A 63 -0.42 5.73 5.99
CA GLY A 63 -0.85 6.38 4.77
C GLY A 63 -0.61 7.87 4.84
N LYS A 64 0.22 8.39 3.95
CA LYS A 64 0.53 9.81 3.88
C LYS A 64 -0.48 10.50 2.97
N ILE A 65 -1.08 11.58 3.44
CA ILE A 65 -2.08 12.32 2.66
C ILE A 65 -1.41 12.96 1.45
N CYS A 66 -1.98 12.69 0.28
CA CYS A 66 -1.55 13.30 -0.97
C CYS A 66 -2.69 14.16 -1.51
N LYS A 67 -2.63 15.45 -1.26
CA LYS A 67 -3.69 16.39 -1.66
C LYS A 67 -3.71 16.67 -3.16
N PHE A 68 -2.62 16.34 -3.83
CA PHE A 68 -2.45 16.63 -5.24
C PHE A 68 -3.43 15.85 -6.14
N LYS A 69 -3.87 14.67 -5.70
CA LYS A 69 -4.78 13.83 -6.50
C LYS A 69 -6.01 13.38 -5.72
N GLY A 70 -6.74 14.35 -5.15
CA GLY A 70 -8.03 14.07 -4.54
C GLY A 70 -7.96 13.34 -3.19
N TYR A 71 -7.05 13.75 -2.34
CA TYR A 71 -6.93 13.20 -0.98
C TYR A 71 -6.63 11.70 -0.92
N SER A 72 -5.89 11.20 -1.90
CA SER A 72 -5.41 9.82 -1.84
C SER A 72 -4.39 9.64 -0.70
N ARG A 73 -4.11 8.38 -0.38
CA ARG A 73 -3.08 8.04 0.61
C ARG A 73 -1.94 7.32 -0.08
N GLU A 74 -0.72 7.68 0.27
CA GLU A 74 0.48 7.04 -0.27
C GLU A 74 1.19 6.25 0.83
N PHE A 75 1.58 5.03 0.49
CA PHE A 75 2.28 4.13 1.40
C PHE A 75 3.66 3.84 0.83
N LEU A 76 4.70 4.22 1.57
CA LEU A 76 6.07 3.85 1.22
C LEU A 76 6.34 2.45 1.78
N VAL A 77 6.34 1.47 0.90
CA VAL A 77 6.41 0.06 1.32
C VAL A 77 7.85 -0.44 1.38
N PRO A 78 8.14 -1.38 2.29
CA PRO A 78 9.49 -1.94 2.40
C PRO A 78 9.84 -2.80 1.19
N THR A 79 11.08 -2.63 0.70
CA THR A 79 11.62 -3.38 -0.46
C THR A 79 13.00 -3.95 -0.19
N ASP A 80 13.36 -4.14 1.06
CA ASP A 80 14.67 -4.68 1.44
C ASP A 80 14.69 -6.20 1.57
N THR A 81 13.54 -6.85 1.42
CA THR A 81 13.43 -8.32 1.42
C THR A 81 12.82 -8.79 0.12
N ILE A 82 13.53 -9.66 -0.59
CA ILE A 82 13.04 -10.26 -1.84
C ILE A 82 11.92 -11.24 -1.56
N GLY A 83 10.91 -11.25 -2.40
CA GLY A 83 9.79 -12.19 -2.34
C GLY A 83 8.45 -11.52 -2.28
N ILE A 84 7.44 -12.30 -1.93
CA ILE A 84 6.04 -11.84 -1.87
C ILE A 84 5.74 -11.28 -0.48
N HIS A 85 5.17 -10.08 -0.48
CA HIS A 85 4.70 -9.42 0.74
C HIS A 85 3.19 -9.35 0.71
N GLN A 86 2.54 -9.78 1.78
CA GLN A 86 1.09 -9.73 1.91
C GLN A 86 0.67 -8.45 2.61
N CYS A 87 -0.38 -7.82 2.09
CA CYS A 87 -0.81 -6.50 2.56
C CYS A 87 -2.30 -6.48 2.87
N GLN A 88 -2.67 -5.64 3.82
CA GLN A 88 -4.06 -5.30 4.09
C GLN A 88 -4.16 -3.81 4.39
N ILE A 89 -5.18 -3.16 3.84
CA ILE A 89 -5.51 -1.77 4.17
C ILE A 89 -6.38 -1.77 5.41
N ILE A 90 -6.06 -0.90 6.36
CA ILE A 90 -6.86 -0.67 7.55
C ILE A 90 -7.31 0.78 7.55
N MET A 91 -8.60 1.00 7.48
CA MET A 91 -9.20 2.32 7.43
C MET A 91 -9.99 2.54 8.70
N SER A 92 -9.53 3.49 9.52
CA SER A 92 -10.11 3.75 10.84
C SER A 92 -10.86 5.07 10.87
N TYR A 93 -12.12 4.99 11.21
CA TYR A 93 -12.97 6.15 11.49
C TYR A 93 -13.07 6.34 13.00
N SER A 94 -13.79 7.38 13.42
CA SER A 94 -13.94 7.66 14.85
C SER A 94 -14.64 6.55 15.63
N TYR A 95 -15.47 5.73 14.96
CA TYR A 95 -16.28 4.71 15.63
C TYR A 95 -16.32 3.37 14.93
N GLU A 96 -15.56 3.19 13.84
CA GLU A 96 -15.45 1.87 13.19
C GLU A 96 -14.12 1.72 12.47
N THR A 97 -13.75 0.48 12.22
CA THR A 97 -12.54 0.14 11.48
C THR A 97 -12.89 -0.85 10.38
N ASN A 98 -12.48 -0.54 9.16
CA ASN A 98 -12.65 -1.43 8.01
C ASN A 98 -11.30 -2.00 7.61
N VAL A 99 -11.29 -3.29 7.29
CA VAL A 99 -10.08 -4.00 6.88
C VAL A 99 -10.33 -4.60 5.49
N SER A 100 -9.39 -4.38 4.58
CA SER A 100 -9.48 -4.91 3.22
C SER A 100 -9.18 -6.40 3.18
N GLU A 101 -9.47 -7.03 2.03
CA GLU A 101 -8.94 -8.34 1.73
C GLU A 101 -7.40 -8.28 1.63
N VAL A 102 -6.77 -9.43 1.73
CA VAL A 102 -5.32 -9.52 1.56
C VAL A 102 -4.98 -9.38 0.09
N PHE A 103 -4.04 -8.49 -0.21
CA PHE A 103 -3.44 -8.37 -1.53
C PHE A 103 -1.94 -8.43 -1.37
N GLN A 104 -1.19 -8.42 -2.46
CA GLN A 104 0.25 -8.63 -2.35
C GLN A 104 1.03 -7.80 -3.36
N TYR A 105 2.30 -7.54 -3.03
CA TYR A 105 3.29 -7.06 -3.97
C TYR A 105 4.52 -7.95 -3.91
N GLU A 106 5.30 -7.93 -4.98
CA GLU A 106 6.51 -8.72 -5.09
C GLU A 106 7.73 -7.83 -5.17
N VAL A 107 8.79 -8.20 -4.44
CA VAL A 107 10.08 -7.54 -4.55
C VAL A 107 11.01 -8.50 -5.29
N LYS A 108 11.53 -8.06 -6.42
CA LYS A 108 12.44 -8.83 -7.26
C LYS A 108 13.87 -8.40 -7.03
N GLU A 109 14.79 -9.33 -7.26
CA GLU A 109 16.20 -9.07 -7.16
C GLU A 109 16.64 -8.06 -8.21
N SER A 110 17.46 -7.08 -7.78
CA SER A 110 18.03 -6.11 -8.68
C SER A 110 19.33 -6.68 -9.29
N LEU A 111 19.37 -6.70 -10.61
CA LEU A 111 20.57 -7.11 -11.33
C LEU A 111 21.46 -5.87 -11.53
N LYS A 112 22.47 -5.77 -10.73
CA LYS A 112 23.48 -4.73 -10.89
C LYS A 112 24.75 -5.31 -11.42
#